data_d3e2d3a36ddb197334cb393dec17c158
#
_entry.id   d3e2d3a36ddb197334cb393dec17c158
#
_cell.length_a   1.000
_cell.length_b   1.000
_cell.length_c   1.000
_cell.angle_alpha   90.00
_cell.angle_beta   90.00
_cell.angle_gamma   90.00
#
_symmetry.space_group_name_H-M   'P 1'
#
loop_
_entity.id
_entity.type
_entity.pdbx_description
1 polymer ?
#
loop_
_entity_poly.entity_id
_entity_poly.type
_entity_poly.pdbx_seq_one_letter_code
_entity_poly.pdbx_strand_id
1 'polypeptide(L)'
;MSTDWLLGLTHRPERPGDIVAASLSLSVAERTSADQQLLAWHIEAAGYKVRHVPSTLPDIFKTKAMLDWEYASQQKERLTVAYKAMQEQLKWLSSGVSDYEIAIPIHELEACASGTAYYKGLDKSIRDEQLMFIANECEQMFPRLRIFLFNAHKLFSAPVTIFGPSLAVIYVGQCYLSFREAERVKSLSGHFDWLVREATIDARDVPSYIRGLIK
;
A
#
# COMPACT_ATOMS: atom_id res chain seq x y z
N MET A 1 -28.88 -13.36 -13.44
CA MET A 1 -30.06 -14.01 -12.81
C MET A 1 -29.53 -15.01 -11.80
N SER A 2 -29.97 -14.93 -10.52
CA SER A 2 -29.51 -15.88 -9.50
C SER A 2 -30.22 -17.21 -9.65
N THR A 3 -29.57 -18.29 -9.23
CA THR A 3 -30.11 -19.65 -9.21
C THR A 3 -31.37 -19.73 -8.33
N ASP A 4 -31.39 -18.95 -7.24
CA ASP A 4 -32.50 -18.91 -6.27
C ASP A 4 -33.77 -18.31 -6.88
N TRP A 5 -33.66 -17.33 -7.79
CA TRP A 5 -34.80 -16.82 -8.54
C TRP A 5 -35.33 -17.85 -9.55
N LEU A 6 -34.43 -18.57 -10.23
CA LEU A 6 -34.81 -19.63 -11.16
C LEU A 6 -35.50 -20.80 -10.46
N LEU A 7 -35.16 -21.04 -9.20
CA LEU A 7 -35.77 -22.09 -8.35
C LEU A 7 -37.00 -21.62 -7.58
N GLY A 8 -37.43 -20.34 -7.77
CA GLY A 8 -38.60 -19.78 -7.09
C GLY A 8 -38.40 -19.49 -5.61
N LEU A 9 -37.16 -19.51 -5.12
CA LEU A 9 -36.83 -19.27 -3.70
C LEU A 9 -36.81 -17.75 -3.38
N THR A 10 -36.73 -16.87 -4.39
CA THR A 10 -36.85 -15.43 -4.25
C THR A 10 -37.85 -14.87 -5.24
N HIS A 11 -38.68 -13.91 -4.79
CA HIS A 11 -39.73 -13.29 -5.63
C HIS A 11 -39.23 -12.20 -6.57
N ARG A 12 -37.96 -11.82 -6.52
CA ARG A 12 -37.37 -10.78 -7.39
C ARG A 12 -36.04 -11.25 -7.95
N PRO A 13 -35.81 -11.09 -9.27
CA PRO A 13 -34.50 -11.27 -9.84
C PRO A 13 -33.56 -10.20 -9.24
N GLU A 14 -32.40 -10.62 -8.74
CA GLU A 14 -31.35 -9.70 -8.35
C GLU A 14 -30.98 -8.80 -9.53
N ARG A 15 -31.05 -7.50 -9.34
CA ARG A 15 -30.61 -6.57 -10.35
C ARG A 15 -29.09 -6.62 -10.45
N PRO A 16 -28.51 -6.43 -11.66
CA PRO A 16 -27.05 -6.34 -11.80
C PRO A 16 -26.41 -5.33 -10.83
N GLY A 17 -27.11 -4.24 -10.51
CA GLY A 17 -26.68 -3.26 -9.50
C GLY A 17 -26.63 -3.78 -8.09
N ASP A 18 -27.52 -4.70 -7.69
CA ASP A 18 -27.56 -5.28 -6.34
C ASP A 18 -26.39 -6.27 -6.14
N ILE A 19 -26.03 -7.00 -7.18
CA ILE A 19 -24.86 -7.89 -7.19
C ILE A 19 -23.57 -7.08 -7.10
N VAL A 20 -23.47 -5.95 -7.85
CA VAL A 20 -22.32 -5.05 -7.76
C VAL A 20 -22.23 -4.40 -6.38
N ALA A 21 -23.34 -3.98 -5.78
CA ALA A 21 -23.38 -3.40 -4.46
C ALA A 21 -22.99 -4.41 -3.36
N ALA A 22 -23.34 -5.69 -3.50
CA ALA A 22 -22.99 -6.75 -2.55
C ALA A 22 -21.48 -7.12 -2.62
N SER A 23 -20.83 -6.92 -3.77
CA SER A 23 -19.41 -7.25 -3.97
C SER A 23 -18.45 -6.09 -3.70
N LEU A 24 -18.98 -4.88 -3.51
CA LEU A 24 -18.22 -3.66 -3.22
C LEU A 24 -18.64 -3.12 -1.86
N SER A 25 -17.72 -3.03 -0.92
CA SER A 25 -17.97 -2.34 0.35
C SER A 25 -17.15 -1.06 0.46
N LEU A 26 -17.81 -0.03 1.00
CA LEU A 26 -17.20 1.26 1.29
C LEU A 26 -17.04 1.37 2.81
N SER A 27 -15.81 1.51 3.29
CA SER A 27 -15.52 1.74 4.70
C SER A 27 -14.79 3.06 4.89
N VAL A 28 -15.10 3.77 5.97
CA VAL A 28 -14.38 5.00 6.33
C VAL A 28 -12.92 4.64 6.60
N ALA A 29 -12.00 5.43 6.04
CA ALA A 29 -10.56 5.27 6.24
C ALA A 29 -10.00 6.50 6.94
N GLU A 30 -9.29 6.31 8.03
CA GLU A 30 -8.40 7.35 8.53
C GLU A 30 -7.11 7.38 7.68
N ARG A 31 -6.61 8.59 7.40
CA ARG A 31 -5.40 8.80 6.57
C ARG A 31 -4.12 8.49 7.35
N THR A 32 -4.08 7.36 8.05
CA THR A 32 -2.93 6.96 8.88
C THR A 32 -2.71 5.46 8.78
N SER A 33 -1.47 5.03 8.94
CA SER A 33 -1.11 3.63 9.19
C SER A 33 -1.76 3.05 10.46
N ALA A 34 -2.40 3.90 11.24
CA ALA A 34 -3.13 3.59 12.45
C ALA A 34 -4.54 3.04 12.22
N ASP A 35 -4.95 2.88 10.97
CA ASP A 35 -6.27 2.33 10.67
C ASP A 35 -6.37 0.87 11.16
N GLN A 36 -7.20 0.68 12.17
CA GLN A 36 -7.45 -0.65 12.74
C GLN A 36 -7.99 -1.64 11.70
N GLN A 37 -8.72 -1.13 10.71
CA GLN A 37 -9.24 -1.95 9.63
C GLN A 37 -8.12 -2.50 8.75
N LEU A 38 -7.10 -1.67 8.46
CA LEU A 38 -5.93 -2.10 7.67
C LEU A 38 -5.15 -3.19 8.41
N LEU A 39 -4.96 -3.03 9.71
CA LEU A 39 -4.32 -4.06 10.55
C LEU A 39 -5.13 -5.35 10.58
N ALA A 40 -6.46 -5.28 10.70
CA ALA A 40 -7.32 -6.44 10.65
C ALA A 40 -7.18 -7.22 9.33
N TRP A 41 -7.08 -6.52 8.20
CA TRP A 41 -6.85 -7.13 6.89
C TRP A 41 -5.46 -7.77 6.75
N HIS A 42 -4.43 -7.20 7.37
CA HIS A 42 -3.11 -7.83 7.43
C HIS A 42 -3.15 -9.15 8.22
N ILE A 43 -3.88 -9.16 9.34
CA ILE A 43 -4.07 -10.38 10.16
C ILE A 43 -4.87 -11.43 9.39
N GLU A 44 -5.94 -11.03 8.71
CA GLU A 44 -6.76 -11.91 7.86
C GLU A 44 -5.93 -12.55 6.74
N ALA A 45 -4.97 -11.82 6.19
CA ALA A 45 -4.09 -12.27 5.11
C ALA A 45 -2.82 -12.97 5.60
N ALA A 46 -2.74 -13.34 6.88
CA ALA A 46 -1.58 -14.03 7.43
C ALA A 46 -1.24 -15.30 6.63
N GLY A 47 0.02 -15.45 6.25
CA GLY A 47 0.50 -16.56 5.42
C GLY A 47 0.36 -16.33 3.90
N TYR A 48 -0.33 -15.27 3.48
CA TYR A 48 -0.42 -14.88 2.08
C TYR A 48 0.48 -13.68 1.78
N LYS A 49 0.82 -13.54 0.51
CA LYS A 49 1.56 -12.39 0.02
C LYS A 49 0.67 -11.13 0.03
N VAL A 50 1.22 -10.03 0.53
CA VAL A 50 0.62 -8.69 0.44
C VAL A 50 1.30 -7.92 -0.68
N ARG A 51 0.49 -7.34 -1.58
CA ARG A 51 0.93 -6.48 -2.68
C ARG A 51 0.42 -5.07 -2.47
N HIS A 52 1.27 -4.08 -2.62
CA HIS A 52 0.92 -2.71 -2.29
C HIS A 52 1.44 -1.71 -3.32
N VAL A 53 0.56 -0.84 -3.79
CA VAL A 53 0.93 0.40 -4.50
C VAL A 53 0.54 1.55 -3.58
N PRO A 54 1.49 2.25 -2.96
CA PRO A 54 1.20 3.36 -2.07
C PRO A 54 0.84 4.64 -2.84
N SER A 55 0.20 5.59 -2.16
CA SER A 55 -0.08 6.93 -2.70
C SER A 55 1.11 7.89 -2.62
N THR A 56 2.00 7.66 -1.65
CA THR A 56 3.27 8.37 -1.40
C THR A 56 4.31 7.34 -0.96
N LEU A 57 5.36 7.73 -0.23
CA LEU A 57 6.22 6.73 0.41
C LEU A 57 5.41 5.83 1.34
N PRO A 58 5.68 4.51 1.36
CA PRO A 58 4.91 3.56 2.17
C PRO A 58 4.98 3.92 3.67
N ASP A 59 3.83 4.03 4.32
CA ASP A 59 3.74 4.43 5.73
C ASP A 59 4.53 3.50 6.66
N ILE A 60 4.58 2.21 6.34
CA ILE A 60 5.34 1.20 7.09
C ILE A 60 6.85 1.49 7.15
N PHE A 61 7.38 2.27 6.19
CA PHE A 61 8.79 2.64 6.11
C PHE A 61 9.05 4.11 6.39
N LYS A 62 8.09 4.84 6.95
CA LYS A 62 8.34 6.23 7.36
C LYS A 62 9.12 6.30 8.66
N THR A 63 10.17 7.12 8.70
CA THR A 63 10.89 7.41 9.94
C THR A 63 10.04 8.26 10.87
N LYS A 64 10.41 8.29 12.15
CA LYS A 64 9.71 9.16 13.12
C LYS A 64 9.78 10.63 12.69
N ALA A 65 10.94 11.10 12.22
CA ALA A 65 11.12 12.48 11.77
C ALA A 65 10.22 12.82 10.56
N MET A 66 10.04 11.88 9.62
CA MET A 66 9.11 12.03 8.51
C MET A 66 7.66 12.14 9.00
N LEU A 67 7.24 11.28 9.93
CA LEU A 67 5.90 11.33 10.51
C LEU A 67 5.69 12.63 11.31
N ASP A 68 6.66 13.05 12.11
CA ASP A 68 6.60 14.32 12.85
C ASP A 68 6.37 15.50 11.89
N TRP A 69 7.03 15.52 10.73
CA TRP A 69 6.83 16.53 9.71
C TRP A 69 5.45 16.44 9.03
N GLU A 70 5.00 15.26 8.64
CA GLU A 70 3.69 15.06 8.00
C GLU A 70 2.53 15.46 8.92
N TYR A 71 2.67 15.21 10.21
CA TYR A 71 1.64 15.47 11.22
C TYR A 71 1.83 16.80 11.96
N ALA A 72 2.80 17.66 11.57
CA ALA A 72 3.12 18.91 12.25
C ALA A 72 1.93 19.86 12.45
N SER A 73 0.95 19.82 11.53
CA SER A 73 -0.28 20.61 11.59
C SER A 73 -1.46 19.89 12.27
N GLN A 74 -1.27 18.65 12.74
CA GLN A 74 -2.31 17.81 13.31
C GLN A 74 -2.17 17.67 14.85
N GLN A 75 -3.18 17.06 15.49
CA GLN A 75 -3.14 16.80 16.93
C GLN A 75 -2.05 15.78 17.28
N LYS A 76 -1.30 16.00 18.36
CA LYS A 76 -0.21 15.12 18.83
C LYS A 76 -0.65 13.67 19.08
N GLU A 77 -1.90 13.48 19.47
CA GLU A 77 -2.49 12.15 19.69
C GLU A 77 -2.49 11.33 18.40
N ARG A 78 -2.78 11.94 17.26
CA ARG A 78 -2.76 11.27 15.94
C ARG A 78 -1.36 10.80 15.56
N LEU A 79 -0.35 11.62 15.80
CA LEU A 79 1.04 11.24 15.56
C LEU A 79 1.45 10.02 16.39
N THR A 80 1.10 10.00 17.68
CA THR A 80 1.42 8.89 18.57
C THR A 80 0.78 7.59 18.10
N VAL A 81 -0.47 7.65 17.65
CA VAL A 81 -1.20 6.50 17.10
C VAL A 81 -0.57 6.04 15.79
N ALA A 82 -0.26 6.95 14.86
CA ALA A 82 0.39 6.63 13.60
C ALA A 82 1.74 5.95 13.80
N TYR A 83 2.58 6.48 14.69
CA TYR A 83 3.88 5.90 15.01
C TYR A 83 3.78 4.49 15.60
N LYS A 84 2.84 4.29 16.54
CA LYS A 84 2.60 2.97 17.14
C LYS A 84 2.15 1.96 16.09
N ALA A 85 1.23 2.34 15.22
CA ALA A 85 0.73 1.46 14.17
C ALA A 85 1.83 1.10 13.14
N MET A 86 2.67 2.07 12.77
CA MET A 86 3.83 1.82 11.91
C MET A 86 4.76 0.79 12.55
N GLN A 87 5.08 0.95 13.85
CA GLN A 87 5.91 -0.02 14.55
C GLN A 87 5.29 -1.42 14.63
N GLU A 88 3.99 -1.52 14.83
CA GLU A 88 3.28 -2.80 14.85
C GLU A 88 3.30 -3.47 13.47
N GLN A 89 3.07 -2.71 12.40
CA GLN A 89 3.16 -3.22 11.03
C GLN A 89 4.58 -3.66 10.67
N LEU A 90 5.60 -2.91 11.08
CA LEU A 90 7.00 -3.28 10.84
C LEU A 90 7.38 -4.55 11.61
N LYS A 91 6.93 -4.71 12.85
CA LYS A 91 7.08 -5.96 13.61
C LYS A 91 6.39 -7.13 12.92
N TRP A 92 5.18 -6.91 12.40
CA TRP A 92 4.44 -7.92 11.66
C TRP A 92 5.20 -8.35 10.39
N LEU A 93 5.70 -7.40 9.61
CA LEU A 93 6.53 -7.68 8.44
C LEU A 93 7.79 -8.46 8.82
N SER A 94 8.48 -8.03 9.88
CA SER A 94 9.70 -8.68 10.38
C SER A 94 9.46 -10.09 10.93
N SER A 95 8.24 -10.40 11.38
CA SER A 95 7.90 -11.75 11.87
C SER A 95 7.94 -12.84 10.78
N GLY A 96 7.90 -12.43 9.50
CA GLY A 96 7.99 -13.33 8.37
C GLY A 96 6.72 -14.16 8.10
N VAL A 97 5.60 -13.76 8.70
CA VAL A 97 4.30 -14.43 8.48
C VAL A 97 3.78 -14.24 7.06
N SER A 98 4.06 -13.08 6.45
CA SER A 98 3.65 -12.75 5.08
C SER A 98 4.81 -12.12 4.31
N ASP A 99 4.89 -12.41 3.01
CA ASP A 99 5.78 -11.71 2.09
C ASP A 99 5.13 -10.43 1.56
N TYR A 100 5.93 -9.40 1.32
CA TYR A 100 5.47 -8.12 0.81
C TYR A 100 6.12 -7.75 -0.52
N GLU A 101 5.30 -7.34 -1.45
CA GLU A 101 5.72 -6.73 -2.72
C GLU A 101 5.13 -5.33 -2.80
N ILE A 102 5.98 -4.33 -3.02
CA ILE A 102 5.56 -2.93 -3.11
C ILE A 102 6.02 -2.36 -4.44
N ALA A 103 5.10 -1.78 -5.21
CA ALA A 103 5.44 -1.09 -6.45
C ALA A 103 5.30 0.42 -6.25
N ILE A 104 6.40 1.17 -6.43
CA ILE A 104 6.46 2.61 -6.17
C ILE A 104 6.81 3.32 -7.48
N PRO A 105 6.13 4.43 -7.84
CA PRO A 105 6.59 5.27 -8.93
C PRO A 105 7.98 5.87 -8.63
N ILE A 106 8.89 5.82 -9.59
CA ILE A 106 10.27 6.34 -9.42
C ILE A 106 10.26 7.78 -8.92
N HIS A 107 9.39 8.61 -9.46
CA HIS A 107 9.34 10.03 -9.13
C HIS A 107 9.01 10.32 -7.66
N GLU A 108 8.41 9.39 -6.91
CA GLU A 108 8.17 9.54 -5.47
C GLU A 108 9.49 9.59 -4.69
N LEU A 109 10.42 8.68 -4.99
CA LEU A 109 11.74 8.67 -4.37
C LEU A 109 12.57 9.87 -4.81
N GLU A 110 12.52 10.25 -6.09
CA GLU A 110 13.20 11.42 -6.64
C GLU A 110 12.66 12.72 -6.04
N ALA A 111 11.35 12.85 -5.87
CA ALA A 111 10.72 14.01 -5.22
C ALA A 111 11.12 14.11 -3.74
N CYS A 112 11.17 12.99 -3.03
CA CYS A 112 11.67 12.95 -1.66
C CYS A 112 13.13 13.38 -1.61
N ALA A 113 14.01 12.83 -2.43
CA ALA A 113 15.43 13.18 -2.48
C ALA A 113 15.68 14.67 -2.78
N SER A 114 14.96 15.21 -3.75
CA SER A 114 15.10 16.61 -4.18
C SER A 114 14.33 17.62 -3.32
N GLY A 115 13.43 17.17 -2.42
CA GLY A 115 12.58 18.06 -1.61
C GLY A 115 11.57 18.83 -2.44
N THR A 116 11.01 18.18 -3.46
CA THR A 116 10.01 18.76 -4.37
C THR A 116 8.61 18.17 -4.15
N ALA A 117 7.61 18.68 -4.84
CA ALA A 117 6.23 18.24 -4.78
C ALA A 117 5.71 18.12 -3.32
N TYR A 118 5.28 16.95 -2.91
CA TYR A 118 4.78 16.69 -1.56
C TYR A 118 5.82 16.99 -0.47
N TYR A 119 7.11 16.78 -0.74
CA TYR A 119 8.22 16.92 0.21
C TYR A 119 8.83 18.32 0.28
N LYS A 120 8.15 19.32 -0.33
CA LYS A 120 8.61 20.71 -0.29
C LYS A 120 8.63 21.23 1.15
N GLY A 121 9.80 21.74 1.58
CA GLY A 121 10.00 22.25 2.94
C GLY A 121 10.44 21.21 3.97
N LEU A 122 10.60 19.95 3.57
CA LEU A 122 11.19 18.93 4.41
C LEU A 122 12.71 19.05 4.40
N ASP A 123 13.33 19.10 5.57
CA ASP A 123 14.76 19.23 5.73
C ASP A 123 15.54 18.12 5.04
N LYS A 124 16.69 18.46 4.43
CA LYS A 124 17.52 17.50 3.71
C LYS A 124 17.95 16.33 4.59
N SER A 125 18.32 16.58 5.83
CA SER A 125 18.74 15.54 6.78
C SER A 125 17.64 14.50 7.03
N ILE A 126 16.38 14.95 7.12
CA ILE A 126 15.22 14.06 7.32
C ILE A 126 14.96 13.25 6.05
N ARG A 127 15.10 13.87 4.87
CA ARG A 127 14.93 13.18 3.59
C ARG A 127 15.99 12.10 3.38
N ASP A 128 17.25 12.44 3.67
CA ASP A 128 18.38 11.50 3.56
C ASP A 128 18.22 10.33 4.54
N GLU A 129 17.82 10.59 5.81
CA GLU A 129 17.51 9.57 6.80
C GLU A 129 16.38 8.66 6.32
N GLN A 130 15.30 9.23 5.79
CA GLN A 130 14.15 8.51 5.29
C GLN A 130 14.52 7.58 4.14
N LEU A 131 15.27 8.06 3.16
CA LEU A 131 15.71 7.26 2.03
C LEU A 131 16.69 6.17 2.44
N MET A 132 17.63 6.49 3.33
CA MET A 132 18.57 5.50 3.86
C MET A 132 17.84 4.40 4.65
N PHE A 133 16.83 4.75 5.42
CA PHE A 133 16.01 3.78 6.14
C PHE A 133 15.34 2.80 5.18
N ILE A 134 14.68 3.30 4.12
CA ILE A 134 14.05 2.42 3.10
C ILE A 134 15.08 1.50 2.46
N ALA A 135 16.25 2.03 2.05
CA ALA A 135 17.30 1.22 1.43
C ALA A 135 17.79 0.09 2.33
N ASN A 136 17.98 0.38 3.63
CA ASN A 136 18.42 -0.61 4.60
C ASN A 136 17.36 -1.69 4.86
N GLU A 137 16.08 -1.30 5.01
CA GLU A 137 14.99 -2.26 5.19
C GLU A 137 14.83 -3.18 3.97
N CYS A 138 15.00 -2.65 2.75
CA CYS A 138 15.01 -3.46 1.53
C CYS A 138 16.09 -4.54 1.55
N GLU A 139 17.30 -4.23 2.00
CA GLU A 139 18.39 -5.20 2.07
C GLU A 139 18.19 -6.22 3.18
N GLN A 140 17.82 -5.75 4.39
CA GLN A 140 17.69 -6.61 5.56
C GLN A 140 16.54 -7.62 5.42
N MET A 141 15.44 -7.22 4.79
CA MET A 141 14.25 -8.06 4.68
C MET A 141 14.15 -8.81 3.35
N PHE A 142 15.08 -8.64 2.40
CA PHE A 142 15.08 -9.43 1.16
C PHE A 142 15.26 -10.93 1.47
N PRO A 143 14.51 -11.85 0.83
CA PRO A 143 13.55 -11.67 -0.26
C PRO A 143 12.09 -11.48 0.20
N ARG A 144 11.80 -11.42 1.49
CA ARG A 144 10.44 -11.30 2.04
C ARG A 144 9.82 -9.94 1.75
N LEU A 145 10.64 -8.89 1.70
CA LEU A 145 10.25 -7.57 1.21
C LEU A 145 10.90 -7.33 -0.13
N ARG A 146 10.09 -7.01 -1.13
CA ARG A 146 10.55 -6.63 -2.47
C ARG A 146 9.88 -5.33 -2.88
N ILE A 147 10.68 -4.32 -3.15
CA ILE A 147 10.21 -3.04 -3.70
C ILE A 147 10.62 -2.97 -5.17
N PHE A 148 9.69 -2.61 -6.03
CA PHE A 148 9.87 -2.44 -7.46
C PHE A 148 9.58 -1.00 -7.83
N LEU A 149 10.40 -0.40 -8.70
CA LEU A 149 10.18 0.98 -9.11
C LEU A 149 9.75 1.05 -10.57
N PHE A 150 8.62 1.68 -10.82
CA PHE A 150 8.07 1.82 -12.16
C PHE A 150 8.04 3.28 -12.63
N ASN A 151 8.08 3.46 -13.95
CA ASN A 151 8.00 4.78 -14.57
C ASN A 151 6.54 5.18 -14.79
N ALA A 152 6.05 6.15 -14.01
CA ALA A 152 4.67 6.63 -14.08
C ALA A 152 4.29 7.34 -15.41
N HIS A 153 5.25 7.69 -16.26
CA HIS A 153 4.95 8.14 -17.63
C HIS A 153 4.52 7.00 -18.57
N LYS A 154 4.86 5.76 -18.22
CA LYS A 154 4.52 4.57 -19.02
C LYS A 154 3.44 3.72 -18.39
N LEU A 155 3.40 3.67 -17.07
CA LEU A 155 2.53 2.80 -16.28
C LEU A 155 1.77 3.64 -15.28
N PHE A 156 0.47 3.39 -15.14
CA PHE A 156 -0.35 4.08 -14.16
C PHE A 156 -1.01 3.08 -13.22
N SER A 157 -1.03 3.40 -11.92
CA SER A 157 -1.82 2.69 -10.93
C SER A 157 -2.42 3.65 -9.90
N ALA A 158 -3.65 3.38 -9.50
CA ALA A 158 -4.19 3.96 -8.27
C ALA A 158 -3.57 3.27 -7.05
N PRO A 159 -3.55 3.92 -5.87
CA PRO A 159 -3.17 3.27 -4.63
C PRO A 159 -4.04 2.06 -4.34
N VAL A 160 -3.43 0.89 -4.26
CA VAL A 160 -4.13 -0.39 -4.04
C VAL A 160 -3.32 -1.29 -3.12
N THR A 161 -4.02 -2.01 -2.23
CA THR A 161 -3.43 -3.08 -1.43
C THR A 161 -4.19 -4.37 -1.70
N ILE A 162 -3.47 -5.45 -1.97
CA ILE A 162 -4.04 -6.77 -2.26
C ILE A 162 -3.53 -7.74 -1.19
N PHE A 163 -4.46 -8.31 -0.45
CA PHE A 163 -4.22 -9.21 0.66
C PHE A 163 -4.48 -10.65 0.22
N GLY A 164 -3.45 -11.31 -0.27
CA GLY A 164 -3.55 -12.67 -0.80
C GLY A 164 -4.61 -12.78 -1.90
N PRO A 165 -5.33 -13.92 -1.98
CA PRO A 165 -6.36 -14.15 -2.99
C PRO A 165 -7.75 -13.64 -2.60
N SER A 166 -7.94 -13.15 -1.35
CA SER A 166 -9.26 -12.98 -0.75
C SER A 166 -9.75 -11.54 -0.67
N LEU A 167 -8.84 -10.55 -0.75
CA LEU A 167 -9.21 -9.16 -0.57
C LEU A 167 -8.31 -8.23 -1.38
N ALA A 168 -8.90 -7.26 -2.05
CA ALA A 168 -8.20 -6.11 -2.61
C ALA A 168 -8.88 -4.82 -2.16
N VAL A 169 -8.08 -3.78 -1.90
CA VAL A 169 -8.55 -2.52 -1.31
C VAL A 169 -7.94 -1.36 -2.08
N ILE A 170 -8.78 -0.43 -2.56
CA ILE A 170 -8.35 0.82 -3.17
C ILE A 170 -8.62 1.95 -2.18
N TYR A 171 -7.60 2.76 -1.90
CA TYR A 171 -7.72 3.93 -1.05
C TYR A 171 -8.16 5.15 -1.86
N VAL A 172 -9.24 5.80 -1.44
CA VAL A 172 -9.84 6.98 -2.12
C VAL A 172 -9.83 8.23 -1.22
N GLY A 173 -8.85 8.37 -0.36
CA GLY A 173 -8.63 9.55 0.48
C GLY A 173 -9.37 9.57 1.81
N GLN A 174 -10.66 9.27 1.87
CA GLN A 174 -11.45 9.23 3.10
C GLN A 174 -12.12 7.88 3.34
N CYS A 175 -11.98 6.95 2.40
CA CYS A 175 -12.57 5.63 2.49
C CYS A 175 -11.76 4.61 1.71
N TYR A 176 -11.99 3.35 2.03
CA TYR A 176 -11.53 2.19 1.28
C TYR A 176 -12.68 1.62 0.45
N LEU A 177 -12.39 1.35 -0.83
CA LEU A 177 -13.20 0.47 -1.67
C LEU A 177 -12.62 -0.93 -1.57
N SER A 178 -13.32 -1.87 -0.98
CA SER A 178 -12.85 -3.24 -0.82
C SER A 178 -13.59 -4.21 -1.72
N PHE A 179 -12.86 -5.17 -2.27
CA PHE A 179 -13.32 -6.19 -3.20
C PHE A 179 -12.95 -7.55 -2.63
N ARG A 180 -13.96 -8.44 -2.47
CA ARG A 180 -13.76 -9.82 -2.00
C ARG A 180 -14.12 -10.86 -3.05
N GLU A 181 -14.64 -10.43 -4.19
CA GLU A 181 -14.93 -11.30 -5.31
C GLU A 181 -13.62 -11.78 -5.97
N ALA A 182 -13.45 -13.10 -6.07
CA ALA A 182 -12.20 -13.73 -6.53
C ALA A 182 -11.71 -13.20 -7.89
N GLU A 183 -12.62 -13.00 -8.86
CA GLU A 183 -12.26 -12.50 -10.18
C GLU A 183 -11.75 -11.05 -10.15
N ARG A 184 -12.30 -10.21 -9.27
CA ARG A 184 -11.84 -8.82 -9.09
C ARG A 184 -10.48 -8.75 -8.40
N VAL A 185 -10.31 -9.56 -7.33
CA VAL A 185 -9.02 -9.67 -6.64
C VAL A 185 -7.95 -10.20 -7.59
N LYS A 186 -8.28 -11.21 -8.42
CA LYS A 186 -7.39 -11.74 -9.45
C LYS A 186 -7.02 -10.70 -10.51
N SER A 187 -7.99 -9.90 -10.96
CA SER A 187 -7.75 -8.82 -11.92
C SER A 187 -6.79 -7.77 -11.37
N LEU A 188 -7.00 -7.32 -10.12
CA LEU A 188 -6.10 -6.36 -9.45
C LEU A 188 -4.72 -6.97 -9.17
N SER A 189 -4.64 -8.25 -8.83
CA SER A 189 -3.37 -8.99 -8.72
C SER A 189 -2.63 -9.03 -10.05
N GLY A 190 -3.32 -9.31 -11.15
CA GLY A 190 -2.75 -9.28 -12.50
C GLY A 190 -2.23 -7.90 -12.90
N HIS A 191 -2.93 -6.83 -12.51
CA HIS A 191 -2.46 -5.46 -12.69
C HIS A 191 -1.17 -5.19 -11.91
N PHE A 192 -1.09 -5.63 -10.65
CA PHE A 192 0.13 -5.49 -9.86
C PHE A 192 1.29 -6.30 -10.47
N ASP A 193 1.05 -7.55 -10.88
CA ASP A 193 2.06 -8.40 -11.53
C ASP A 193 2.56 -7.76 -12.85
N TRP A 194 1.70 -7.02 -13.57
CA TRP A 194 2.10 -6.23 -14.72
C TRP A 194 3.03 -5.07 -14.34
N LEU A 195 2.72 -4.31 -13.27
CA LEU A 195 3.61 -3.24 -12.77
C LEU A 195 5.00 -3.79 -12.41
N VAL A 196 5.05 -4.95 -11.75
CA VAL A 196 6.32 -5.62 -11.37
C VAL A 196 7.11 -6.06 -12.60
N ARG A 197 6.43 -6.64 -13.60
CA ARG A 197 7.08 -7.11 -14.85
C ARG A 197 7.70 -5.97 -15.65
N GLU A 198 7.01 -4.82 -15.69
CA GLU A 198 7.43 -3.64 -16.42
C GLU A 198 8.22 -2.65 -15.54
N ALA A 199 8.60 -3.06 -14.34
CA ALA A 199 9.38 -2.22 -13.42
C ALA A 199 10.70 -1.81 -14.08
N THR A 200 11.06 -0.55 -13.93
CA THR A 200 12.31 0.01 -14.46
C THR A 200 13.50 -0.39 -13.59
N ILE A 201 13.27 -0.55 -12.28
CA ILE A 201 14.30 -0.94 -11.30
C ILE A 201 13.75 -2.13 -10.50
N ASP A 202 14.46 -3.24 -10.58
CA ASP A 202 14.12 -4.48 -9.87
C ASP A 202 14.43 -4.37 -8.38
N ALA A 203 13.78 -5.21 -7.57
CA ALA A 203 13.90 -5.19 -6.13
C ALA A 203 15.33 -5.32 -5.59
N ARG A 204 16.23 -5.97 -6.32
CA ARG A 204 17.64 -6.11 -5.93
C ARG A 204 18.44 -4.84 -6.13
N ASP A 205 18.04 -4.01 -7.08
CA ASP A 205 18.76 -2.79 -7.45
C ASP A 205 18.23 -1.55 -6.72
N VAL A 206 17.04 -1.64 -6.12
CA VAL A 206 16.39 -0.53 -5.40
C VAL A 206 17.28 0.05 -4.29
N PRO A 207 17.95 -0.71 -3.42
CA PRO A 207 18.80 -0.12 -2.38
C PRO A 207 19.93 0.73 -2.95
N SER A 208 20.60 0.24 -4.00
CA SER A 208 21.68 0.97 -4.68
C SER A 208 21.16 2.22 -5.37
N TYR A 209 20.01 2.14 -6.02
CA TYR A 209 19.36 3.28 -6.64
C TYR A 209 19.04 4.37 -5.61
N ILE A 210 18.40 4.01 -4.49
CA ILE A 210 18.05 4.97 -3.43
C ILE A 210 19.30 5.65 -2.86
N ARG A 211 20.37 4.90 -2.58
CA ARG A 211 21.64 5.49 -2.10
C ARG A 211 22.24 6.45 -3.11
N GLY A 212 22.07 6.18 -4.41
CA GLY A 212 22.50 7.09 -5.49
C GLY A 212 21.73 8.42 -5.52
N LEU A 213 20.54 8.50 -4.93
CA LEU A 213 19.76 9.75 -4.82
C LEU A 213 20.23 10.63 -3.66
N ILE A 214 20.88 10.06 -2.65
CA ILE A 214 21.39 10.78 -1.47
C ILE A 214 22.73 11.41 -1.86
N LYS A 215 22.76 12.75 -2.02
CA LYS A 215 23.93 13.53 -2.43
C LYS A 215 24.46 14.41 -1.31
#